data_b34f9bb900748fdb4c26df99cb1e68cc
#
_entry.id   b34f9bb900748fdb4c26df99cb1e68cc
#
_cell.length_a   1.000
_cell.length_b   1.000
_cell.length_c   1.000
_cell.angle_alpha   90.00
_cell.angle_beta   90.00
_cell.angle_gamma   90.00
#
_symmetry.space_group_name_H-M   'P 1'
#
loop_
_entity.id
_entity.type
_entity.pdbx_description
1 polymer ?
#
loop_
_entity_poly.entity_id
_entity_poly.type
_entity_poly.pdbx_seq_one_letter_code
_entity_poly.pdbx_strand_id
1 'polypeptide(L)'
;MVCLTLKNIHLNKISLLTCKNLKSYFILNIPVKQKLLFLLIFFQCFSQNSEKFERPSNIKSVIFYVDDIQASLPILEINQKLTLKFDDLRANDEFYYYTVERADAEWRKSRLVKSEYIDGYDDIRIKDFEYSYNTIQNYINYSLELPNSNTKITKSGNYFLKILNSDREPVLIEKFIVIDKKSDFSVKIKRTRNLQLIDTHHSVEFSFNYAKLKIQRPESQLKFYIIQNNIWKTMTNAGYPTFNNYNKLDFQYADDRVFESGNEYHFIDIQDYRIPGGNIYKIFKGETYSAVINYNVLRLNQNYTYNPDINGSYLVNTFNGTDSNTEADYIEVLFLLEGNELINKKEIFIVGDFNQHKKSKSNMLKYNPTTNFFEGKILLKQGIYNYKYVSNEHENSISGSFWPTENNYSVIVYLRRQGAICDEVIAMGYGNSKQIGI
;
A
#
# COMPACT_ATOMS: atom_id res chain seq x y z
N MET A 1 -45.31 26.43 26.55
CA MET A 1 -45.99 26.29 25.26
C MET A 1 -45.72 27.54 24.44
N VAL A 2 -44.60 27.62 23.75
CA VAL A 2 -44.30 28.58 22.67
C VAL A 2 -43.42 27.85 21.68
N CYS A 3 -43.99 27.56 20.55
CA CYS A 3 -43.38 26.95 19.38
C CYS A 3 -42.68 28.08 18.62
N LEU A 4 -41.39 27.96 18.37
CA LEU A 4 -40.65 28.82 17.44
C LEU A 4 -40.13 27.95 16.30
N THR A 5 -40.86 28.03 15.21
CA THR A 5 -40.46 27.59 13.87
C THR A 5 -39.31 28.42 13.35
N LEU A 6 -38.13 27.83 13.10
CA LEU A 6 -37.09 28.40 12.32
C LEU A 6 -37.20 27.93 10.87
N LYS A 7 -37.58 28.86 10.02
CA LYS A 7 -37.61 28.73 8.56
C LYS A 7 -36.18 28.62 7.99
N ASN A 8 -36.05 27.77 6.99
CA ASN A 8 -34.92 27.61 6.08
C ASN A 8 -34.25 28.94 5.70
N ILE A 9 -32.97 29.07 6.04
CA ILE A 9 -32.07 30.07 5.44
C ILE A 9 -31.03 29.31 4.62
N HIS A 10 -31.03 29.58 3.33
CA HIS A 10 -30.06 29.10 2.35
C HIS A 10 -28.61 29.28 2.81
N LEU A 11 -27.91 28.19 3.07
CA LEU A 11 -26.47 28.10 3.27
C LEU A 11 -25.75 27.88 1.91
N ASN A 12 -25.89 28.83 1.02
CA ASN A 12 -25.08 28.88 -0.19
C ASN A 12 -24.64 30.32 -0.45
N LYS A 13 -23.67 30.81 0.32
CA LYS A 13 -22.77 31.94 0.03
C LYS A 13 -21.99 32.38 1.28
N ILE A 14 -21.12 31.50 1.79
CA ILE A 14 -20.00 31.91 2.63
C ILE A 14 -18.80 31.06 2.17
N SER A 15 -18.34 31.32 0.98
CA SER A 15 -16.99 31.02 0.56
C SER A 15 -16.30 32.36 0.28
N LEU A 16 -15.10 32.51 0.78
CA LEU A 16 -14.22 33.66 0.57
C LEU A 16 -14.51 34.91 1.42
N LEU A 17 -14.25 34.81 2.73
CA LEU A 17 -13.73 35.95 3.48
C LEU A 17 -12.37 35.55 4.04
N THR A 18 -11.36 36.01 3.35
CA THR A 18 -9.95 35.94 3.73
C THR A 18 -9.75 36.45 5.15
N CYS A 19 -9.14 35.63 5.97
CA CYS A 19 -8.76 35.89 7.36
C CYS A 19 -7.59 36.92 7.43
N LYS A 20 -7.79 38.12 6.91
CA LYS A 20 -6.93 39.27 7.11
C LYS A 20 -7.78 40.44 7.59
N ASN A 21 -7.76 40.75 8.88
CA ASN A 21 -8.36 41.85 9.61
C ASN A 21 -9.51 41.50 10.56
N LEU A 22 -9.26 40.63 11.54
CA LEU A 22 -9.99 40.63 12.79
C LEU A 22 -9.04 41.13 13.88
N LYS A 23 -9.00 42.43 14.04
CA LYS A 23 -8.31 43.12 15.16
C LYS A 23 -9.01 42.78 16.48
N SER A 24 -8.20 42.59 17.48
CA SER A 24 -8.30 42.18 18.86
C SER A 24 -9.30 42.88 19.78
N TYR A 25 -10.54 43.17 19.42
CA TYR A 25 -11.47 43.93 20.26
C TYR A 25 -12.72 43.16 20.75
N PHE A 26 -12.91 41.90 20.40
CA PHE A 26 -14.14 41.14 20.73
C PHE A 26 -13.99 40.03 21.78
N ILE A 27 -12.80 39.85 22.37
CA ILE A 27 -12.56 38.65 23.24
C ILE A 27 -12.75 38.98 24.75
N LEU A 28 -12.94 40.23 25.17
CA LEU A 28 -12.88 40.61 26.59
C LEU A 28 -14.18 40.41 27.41
N ASN A 29 -15.34 40.18 26.79
CA ASN A 29 -16.62 40.13 27.52
C ASN A 29 -17.46 38.85 27.33
N ILE A 30 -16.87 37.76 26.92
CA ILE A 30 -17.59 36.47 26.79
C ILE A 30 -17.39 35.66 28.08
N PRO A 31 -18.46 35.15 28.73
CA PRO A 31 -18.33 34.36 29.96
C PRO A 31 -17.52 33.07 29.71
N VAL A 32 -16.75 32.67 30.71
CA VAL A 32 -15.74 31.57 30.62
C VAL A 32 -16.30 30.28 29.97
N LYS A 33 -17.56 29.91 30.22
CA LYS A 33 -18.22 28.76 29.59
C LYS A 33 -18.40 28.92 28.07
N GLN A 34 -18.63 30.12 27.56
CA GLN A 34 -18.72 30.39 26.13
C GLN A 34 -17.33 30.45 25.48
N LYS A 35 -16.30 30.92 26.20
CA LYS A 35 -14.90 30.84 25.73
C LYS A 35 -14.44 29.41 25.57
N LEU A 36 -14.84 28.52 26.51
CA LEU A 36 -14.52 27.07 26.40
C LEU A 36 -15.24 26.40 25.21
N LEU A 37 -16.49 26.81 24.96
CA LEU A 37 -17.26 26.30 23.80
C LEU A 37 -16.64 26.79 22.46
N PHE A 38 -16.20 28.06 22.40
CA PHE A 38 -15.50 28.59 21.24
C PHE A 38 -14.13 27.92 21.02
N LEU A 39 -13.40 27.59 22.10
CA LEU A 39 -12.14 26.84 22.01
C LEU A 39 -12.37 25.41 21.50
N LEU A 40 -13.43 24.74 21.95
CA LEU A 40 -13.81 23.40 21.48
C LEU A 40 -14.26 23.39 20.00
N ILE A 41 -14.99 24.43 19.57
CA ILE A 41 -15.38 24.59 18.16
C ILE A 41 -14.17 24.89 17.30
N PHE A 42 -13.20 25.70 17.79
CA PHE A 42 -11.94 25.96 17.09
C PHE A 42 -11.07 24.70 16.97
N PHE A 43 -11.06 23.83 17.99
CA PHE A 43 -10.35 22.54 17.92
C PHE A 43 -11.01 21.55 16.95
N GLN A 44 -12.32 21.59 16.77
CA GLN A 44 -13.03 20.77 15.78
C GLN A 44 -12.82 21.26 14.33
N CYS A 45 -12.55 22.56 14.13
CA CYS A 45 -12.24 23.12 12.79
C CYS A 45 -10.81 22.80 12.33
N PHE A 46 -9.92 22.32 13.21
CA PHE A 46 -8.56 21.89 12.87
C PHE A 46 -8.41 20.37 12.69
N SER A 47 -9.51 19.60 12.77
CA SER A 47 -9.54 18.31 12.15
C SER A 47 -9.47 18.52 10.63
N GLN A 48 -8.26 18.65 10.11
CA GLN A 48 -8.03 18.51 8.67
C GLN A 48 -8.57 17.13 8.30
N ASN A 49 -9.75 17.09 7.69
CA ASN A 49 -10.11 16.00 6.81
C ASN A 49 -8.99 15.96 5.78
N SER A 50 -7.99 15.10 6.00
CA SER A 50 -7.14 14.65 4.92
C SER A 50 -8.11 13.96 3.96
N GLU A 51 -8.56 14.67 2.93
CA GLU A 51 -9.27 14.05 1.83
C GLU A 51 -8.43 12.84 1.42
N LYS A 52 -9.02 11.66 1.60
CA LYS A 52 -8.33 10.42 1.34
C LYS A 52 -8.11 10.38 -0.16
N PHE A 53 -6.87 10.63 -0.60
CA PHE A 53 -6.51 10.62 -2.01
C PHE A 53 -7.01 9.30 -2.64
N GLU A 54 -7.84 9.41 -3.66
CA GLU A 54 -8.31 8.30 -4.46
C GLU A 54 -7.72 8.42 -5.86
N ARG A 55 -7.05 7.37 -6.31
CA ARG A 55 -6.44 7.30 -7.64
C ARG A 55 -7.54 7.37 -8.71
N PRO A 56 -7.41 8.22 -9.74
CA PRO A 56 -8.33 8.24 -10.88
C PRO A 56 -8.48 6.86 -11.53
N SER A 57 -9.70 6.52 -11.95
CA SER A 57 -10.02 5.18 -12.46
C SER A 57 -9.30 4.82 -13.77
N ASN A 58 -8.87 5.82 -14.54
CA ASN A 58 -8.09 5.65 -15.77
C ASN A 58 -6.60 5.32 -15.52
N ILE A 59 -6.06 5.58 -14.33
CA ILE A 59 -4.68 5.24 -13.99
C ILE A 59 -4.62 3.80 -13.47
N LYS A 60 -3.96 2.93 -14.24
CA LYS A 60 -3.88 1.49 -13.99
C LYS A 60 -2.45 0.98 -14.04
N SER A 61 -2.27 -0.30 -13.71
CA SER A 61 -1.00 -1.04 -13.84
C SER A 61 0.21 -0.29 -13.27
N VAL A 62 0.05 0.25 -12.06
CA VAL A 62 1.12 1.00 -11.39
C VAL A 62 2.12 0.01 -10.80
N ILE A 63 3.31 -0.03 -11.36
CA ILE A 63 4.34 -1.02 -11.03
C ILE A 63 5.66 -0.32 -10.76
N PHE A 64 6.30 -0.69 -9.64
CA PHE A 64 7.68 -0.34 -9.37
C PHE A 64 8.65 -1.44 -9.77
N TYR A 65 9.81 -1.02 -10.22
CA TYR A 65 10.99 -1.87 -10.41
C TYR A 65 12.16 -1.27 -9.66
N VAL A 66 12.95 -2.13 -9.01
CA VAL A 66 14.26 -1.79 -8.42
C VAL A 66 15.31 -2.60 -9.19
N ASP A 67 16.24 -1.92 -9.87
CA ASP A 67 17.21 -2.54 -10.77
C ASP A 67 16.57 -3.57 -11.72
N ASP A 68 15.47 -3.16 -12.36
CA ASP A 68 14.67 -3.93 -13.33
C ASP A 68 13.90 -5.15 -12.74
N ILE A 69 13.92 -5.33 -11.42
CA ILE A 69 13.12 -6.35 -10.71
C ILE A 69 11.85 -5.72 -10.16
N GLN A 70 10.69 -6.28 -10.50
CA GLN A 70 9.40 -5.80 -9.99
C GLN A 70 9.36 -5.86 -8.46
N ALA A 71 8.92 -4.77 -7.82
CA ALA A 71 8.93 -4.61 -6.37
C ALA A 71 7.58 -4.12 -5.85
N SER A 72 6.85 -4.97 -5.12
CA SER A 72 5.64 -4.60 -4.39
C SER A 72 5.92 -3.66 -3.22
N LEU A 73 7.09 -3.81 -2.60
CA LEU A 73 7.63 -2.93 -1.57
C LEU A 73 8.94 -2.33 -2.09
N PRO A 74 8.91 -1.15 -2.75
CA PRO A 74 10.10 -0.56 -3.33
C PRO A 74 11.01 0.00 -2.24
N ILE A 75 12.03 -0.77 -1.89
CA ILE A 75 13.15 -0.39 -1.01
C ILE A 75 14.42 -0.52 -1.82
N LEU A 76 15.18 0.55 -1.92
CA LEU A 76 16.39 0.62 -2.75
C LEU A 76 17.54 1.27 -1.98
N GLU A 77 18.75 0.87 -2.27
CA GLU A 77 19.95 1.53 -1.76
C GLU A 77 20.16 2.89 -2.46
N ILE A 78 20.89 3.80 -1.82
CA ILE A 78 21.23 5.09 -2.44
C ILE A 78 21.96 4.82 -3.78
N ASN A 79 21.50 5.43 -4.86
CA ASN A 79 21.94 5.30 -6.25
C ASN A 79 21.50 4.02 -7.00
N GLN A 80 20.75 3.09 -6.39
CA GLN A 80 20.05 2.07 -7.16
C GLN A 80 18.95 2.72 -8.02
N LYS A 81 18.62 2.05 -9.12
CA LYS A 81 17.59 2.51 -10.05
C LYS A 81 16.19 2.14 -9.54
N LEU A 82 15.33 3.14 -9.42
CA LEU A 82 13.89 2.97 -9.21
C LEU A 82 13.17 3.35 -10.50
N THR A 83 12.37 2.44 -11.05
CA THR A 83 11.50 2.75 -12.19
C THR A 83 10.05 2.60 -11.77
N LEU A 84 9.25 3.64 -11.99
CA LEU A 84 7.80 3.60 -11.89
C LEU A 84 7.21 3.50 -13.30
N LYS A 85 6.33 2.51 -13.54
CA LYS A 85 5.49 2.44 -14.74
C LYS A 85 4.03 2.51 -14.37
N PHE A 86 3.23 3.16 -15.23
CA PHE A 86 1.77 3.19 -15.09
C PHE A 86 1.10 3.44 -16.43
N ASP A 87 -0.15 2.99 -16.57
CA ASP A 87 -0.95 3.17 -17.76
C ASP A 87 -2.04 4.23 -17.55
N ASP A 88 -2.25 5.09 -18.55
CA ASP A 88 -3.44 5.95 -18.68
C ASP A 88 -4.37 5.39 -19.75
N LEU A 89 -5.53 4.90 -19.35
CA LEU A 89 -6.53 4.28 -20.24
C LEU A 89 -7.32 5.28 -21.08
N ARG A 90 -7.15 6.58 -20.87
CA ARG A 90 -7.76 7.60 -21.75
C ARG A 90 -7.09 7.64 -23.12
N ALA A 91 -5.84 7.19 -23.19
CA ALA A 91 -5.00 7.19 -24.39
C ALA A 91 -4.91 8.58 -25.08
N ASN A 92 -5.03 9.65 -24.29
CA ASN A 92 -4.87 11.02 -24.72
C ASN A 92 -3.49 11.52 -24.30
N ASP A 93 -2.89 12.42 -25.08
CA ASP A 93 -1.59 13.02 -24.77
C ASP A 93 -1.66 13.92 -23.54
N GLU A 94 -1.66 13.30 -22.35
CA GLU A 94 -1.63 14.02 -21.08
C GLU A 94 -0.19 14.25 -20.63
N PHE A 95 0.10 15.44 -20.13
CA PHE A 95 1.40 15.77 -19.58
C PHE A 95 1.42 15.47 -18.09
N TYR A 96 2.19 14.48 -17.69
CA TYR A 96 2.41 14.16 -16.30
C TYR A 96 3.73 14.75 -15.80
N TYR A 97 3.71 15.16 -14.54
CA TYR A 97 4.87 15.70 -13.82
C TYR A 97 5.09 14.88 -12.56
N TYR A 98 6.33 14.82 -12.10
CA TYR A 98 6.64 14.13 -10.86
C TYR A 98 7.28 15.04 -9.84
N THR A 99 7.05 14.75 -8.57
CA THR A 99 7.71 15.37 -7.42
C THR A 99 8.00 14.32 -6.36
N VAL A 100 9.12 14.49 -5.65
CA VAL A 100 9.55 13.60 -4.58
C VAL A 100 9.48 14.34 -3.25
N GLU A 101 8.75 13.78 -2.28
CA GLU A 101 8.64 14.34 -0.94
C GLU A 101 9.16 13.36 0.10
N ARG A 102 10.07 13.84 0.97
CA ARG A 102 10.60 13.02 2.06
C ARG A 102 9.65 12.99 3.25
N ALA A 103 9.56 11.81 3.91
CA ALA A 103 8.79 11.58 5.13
C ALA A 103 9.67 11.04 6.27
N ASP A 104 9.15 11.10 7.49
CA ASP A 104 9.73 10.44 8.66
C ASP A 104 9.34 8.94 8.74
N ALA A 105 9.81 8.23 9.76
CA ALA A 105 9.53 6.80 9.95
C ALA A 105 8.03 6.49 10.08
N GLU A 106 7.21 7.45 10.52
CA GLU A 106 5.76 7.35 10.64
C GLU A 106 5.00 7.89 9.40
N TRP A 107 5.71 8.13 8.28
CA TRP A 107 5.16 8.65 7.03
C TRP A 107 4.57 10.07 7.13
N ARG A 108 4.97 10.87 8.11
CA ARG A 108 4.64 12.29 8.19
C ARG A 108 5.66 13.09 7.37
N LYS A 109 5.22 14.18 6.75
CA LYS A 109 6.08 15.07 5.94
C LYS A 109 7.32 15.50 6.73
N SER A 110 8.50 15.32 6.13
CA SER A 110 9.78 15.75 6.71
C SER A 110 9.86 17.27 6.87
N ARG A 111 10.61 17.73 7.87
CA ARG A 111 10.93 19.14 8.08
C ARG A 111 12.11 19.63 7.25
N LEU A 112 12.83 18.71 6.59
CA LEU A 112 13.93 19.07 5.69
C LEU A 112 13.38 19.80 4.46
N VAL A 113 14.12 20.82 3.99
CA VAL A 113 13.85 21.43 2.69
C VAL A 113 14.35 20.54 1.56
N LYS A 114 13.75 20.62 0.37
CA LYS A 114 14.02 19.68 -0.73
C LYS A 114 15.48 19.62 -1.13
N SER A 115 16.18 20.75 -1.18
CA SER A 115 17.61 20.81 -1.50
C SER A 115 18.53 20.06 -0.53
N GLU A 116 18.04 19.64 0.64
CA GLU A 116 18.81 18.86 1.60
C GLU A 116 18.80 17.35 1.29
N TYR A 117 17.83 16.86 0.47
CA TYR A 117 17.67 15.44 0.18
C TYR A 117 17.49 15.11 -1.32
N ILE A 118 17.34 16.14 -2.16
CA ILE A 118 17.33 16.03 -3.62
C ILE A 118 18.45 16.92 -4.19
N ASP A 119 19.29 16.35 -5.03
CA ASP A 119 20.20 17.05 -5.92
C ASP A 119 19.52 17.17 -7.29
N GLY A 120 19.34 18.40 -7.77
CA GLY A 120 18.65 18.73 -9.00
C GLY A 120 17.31 19.43 -8.83
N TYR A 121 16.37 19.11 -9.69
CA TYR A 121 15.10 19.82 -9.84
C TYR A 121 13.92 18.98 -9.36
N ASP A 122 12.81 19.68 -9.09
CA ASP A 122 11.52 19.12 -8.69
C ASP A 122 10.43 19.61 -9.66
N ASP A 123 9.30 18.92 -9.71
CA ASP A 123 8.16 19.23 -10.61
C ASP A 123 8.56 19.13 -12.10
N ILE A 124 9.15 18.01 -12.46
CA ILE A 124 9.67 17.73 -13.80
C ILE A 124 8.66 16.91 -14.60
N ARG A 125 8.49 17.27 -15.89
CA ARG A 125 7.65 16.51 -16.80
C ARG A 125 8.24 15.13 -17.08
N ILE A 126 7.39 14.09 -17.04
CA ILE A 126 7.71 12.75 -17.52
C ILE A 126 7.71 12.79 -19.04
N LYS A 127 8.83 12.37 -19.63
CA LYS A 127 9.05 12.41 -21.09
C LYS A 127 8.95 11.04 -21.74
N ASP A 128 9.20 9.98 -20.96
CA ASP A 128 9.24 8.61 -21.44
C ASP A 128 7.84 8.02 -21.37
N PHE A 129 7.23 7.80 -22.52
CA PHE A 129 5.93 7.17 -22.67
C PHE A 129 5.84 6.48 -24.02
N GLU A 130 5.00 5.43 -24.07
CA GLU A 130 4.75 4.64 -25.26
C GLU A 130 3.25 4.36 -25.40
N TYR A 131 2.75 4.41 -26.65
CA TYR A 131 1.38 4.05 -26.94
C TYR A 131 1.20 2.53 -26.97
N SER A 132 0.04 2.06 -26.51
CA SER A 132 -0.33 0.66 -26.68
C SER A 132 -0.39 0.30 -28.17
N TYR A 133 0.01 -0.93 -28.47
CA TYR A 133 0.03 -1.44 -29.84
C TYR A 133 -0.72 -2.77 -29.91
N ASN A 134 -1.61 -2.89 -30.92
CA ASN A 134 -2.38 -4.11 -31.17
C ASN A 134 -3.27 -4.54 -30.00
N THR A 135 -3.76 -3.59 -29.19
CA THR A 135 -4.68 -3.82 -28.07
C THR A 135 -6.09 -3.34 -28.40
N ILE A 136 -7.11 -3.97 -27.82
CA ILE A 136 -8.50 -3.51 -27.91
C ILE A 136 -8.70 -2.27 -27.03
N GLN A 137 -8.23 -2.34 -25.77
CA GLN A 137 -8.22 -1.18 -24.89
C GLN A 137 -6.95 -0.38 -25.13
N ASN A 138 -7.08 0.77 -25.77
CA ASN A 138 -5.95 1.68 -25.94
C ASN A 138 -5.53 2.29 -24.60
N TYR A 139 -4.24 2.49 -24.43
CA TYR A 139 -3.63 3.18 -23.28
C TYR A 139 -2.29 3.79 -23.66
N ILE A 140 -1.78 4.67 -22.82
CA ILE A 140 -0.41 5.16 -22.87
C ILE A 140 0.33 4.64 -21.63
N ASN A 141 1.44 3.95 -21.83
CA ASN A 141 2.34 3.52 -20.76
C ASN A 141 3.38 4.60 -20.50
N TYR A 142 3.40 5.14 -19.30
CA TYR A 142 4.39 6.11 -18.83
C TYR A 142 5.45 5.43 -18.00
N SER A 143 6.71 5.85 -18.16
CA SER A 143 7.86 5.35 -17.43
C SER A 143 8.64 6.51 -16.79
N LEU A 144 9.00 6.35 -15.51
CA LEU A 144 9.83 7.31 -14.78
C LEU A 144 10.94 6.58 -14.06
N GLU A 145 12.18 6.92 -14.41
CA GLU A 145 13.37 6.42 -13.72
C GLU A 145 13.93 7.45 -12.73
N LEU A 146 14.38 6.98 -11.57
CA LEU A 146 15.12 7.73 -10.56
C LEU A 146 16.32 6.88 -10.07
N PRO A 147 17.54 7.46 -9.93
CA PRO A 147 17.91 8.82 -10.32
C PRO A 147 17.90 9.03 -11.85
N ASN A 148 17.65 10.25 -12.27
CA ASN A 148 17.79 10.67 -13.66
C ASN A 148 18.63 11.96 -13.77
N SER A 149 18.77 12.53 -14.98
CA SER A 149 19.56 13.74 -15.20
C SER A 149 19.08 14.98 -14.42
N ASN A 150 17.80 14.98 -13.99
CA ASN A 150 17.20 16.13 -13.33
C ASN A 150 17.04 15.94 -11.81
N THR A 151 16.95 14.70 -11.33
CA THR A 151 16.59 14.41 -9.93
C THR A 151 17.39 13.23 -9.39
N LYS A 152 18.15 13.49 -8.32
CA LYS A 152 18.88 12.46 -7.58
C LYS A 152 18.60 12.55 -6.09
N ILE A 153 18.23 11.44 -5.46
CA ILE A 153 18.02 11.36 -4.02
C ILE A 153 19.35 11.15 -3.32
N THR A 154 19.68 12.01 -2.36
CA THR A 154 20.99 12.02 -1.69
C THR A 154 20.95 11.52 -0.24
N LYS A 155 19.78 11.33 0.35
CA LYS A 155 19.63 10.86 1.74
C LYS A 155 18.72 9.64 1.83
N SER A 156 19.04 8.76 2.77
CA SER A 156 18.13 7.66 3.12
C SER A 156 16.89 8.16 3.86
N GLY A 157 15.79 7.43 3.76
CA GLY A 157 14.52 7.78 4.40
C GLY A 157 13.31 7.25 3.66
N ASN A 158 12.13 7.61 4.14
CA ASN A 158 10.86 7.36 3.48
C ASN A 158 10.55 8.47 2.49
N TYR A 159 9.95 8.11 1.36
CA TYR A 159 9.63 9.04 0.29
C TYR A 159 8.24 8.76 -0.29
N PHE A 160 7.54 9.85 -0.63
CA PHE A 160 6.39 9.82 -1.51
C PHE A 160 6.84 10.24 -2.91
N LEU A 161 6.56 9.41 -3.91
CA LEU A 161 6.60 9.79 -5.31
C LEU A 161 5.19 10.19 -5.73
N LYS A 162 5.02 11.45 -6.13
CA LYS A 162 3.74 11.98 -6.58
C LYS A 162 3.82 12.24 -8.08
N ILE A 163 2.83 11.74 -8.80
CA ILE A 163 2.61 12.08 -10.20
C ILE A 163 1.44 13.05 -10.25
N LEU A 164 1.63 14.14 -10.96
CA LEU A 164 0.70 15.26 -11.09
C LEU A 164 0.25 15.39 -12.54
N ASN A 165 -1.00 15.77 -12.77
CA ASN A 165 -1.52 16.13 -14.09
C ASN A 165 -1.03 17.53 -14.53
N SER A 166 -1.51 18.02 -15.66
CA SER A 166 -1.19 19.35 -16.20
C SER A 166 -1.58 20.49 -15.26
N ASP A 167 -2.63 20.31 -14.47
CA ASP A 167 -3.10 21.28 -13.46
C ASP A 167 -2.37 21.19 -12.12
N ARG A 168 -1.34 20.35 -12.03
CA ARG A 168 -0.57 20.04 -10.82
C ARG A 168 -1.38 19.37 -9.71
N GLU A 169 -2.49 18.73 -10.06
CA GLU A 169 -3.25 17.88 -9.14
C GLU A 169 -2.66 16.47 -9.08
N PRO A 170 -2.58 15.84 -7.91
CA PRO A 170 -2.04 14.51 -7.79
C PRO A 170 -2.97 13.46 -8.43
N VAL A 171 -2.45 12.65 -9.34
CA VAL A 171 -3.12 11.49 -9.93
C VAL A 171 -2.57 10.17 -9.39
N LEU A 172 -1.37 10.18 -8.80
CA LEU A 172 -0.75 9.03 -8.20
C LEU A 172 0.14 9.48 -7.03
N ILE A 173 0.03 8.78 -5.90
CA ILE A 173 0.89 9.00 -4.73
C ILE A 173 1.36 7.62 -4.26
N GLU A 174 2.64 7.35 -4.44
CA GLU A 174 3.24 6.07 -4.11
C GLU A 174 4.36 6.21 -3.08
N LYS A 175 4.55 5.16 -2.29
CA LYS A 175 5.55 5.08 -1.23
C LYS A 175 6.75 4.30 -1.69
N PHE A 176 7.95 4.76 -1.33
CA PHE A 176 9.19 4.00 -1.46
C PHE A 176 10.18 4.37 -0.35
N ILE A 177 11.18 3.54 -0.13
CA ILE A 177 12.21 3.75 0.89
C ILE A 177 13.57 3.73 0.22
N VAL A 178 14.41 4.71 0.57
CA VAL A 178 15.84 4.73 0.23
C VAL A 178 16.64 4.37 1.47
N ILE A 179 17.46 3.34 1.37
CA ILE A 179 18.29 2.83 2.46
C ILE A 179 19.77 3.18 2.26
N ASP A 180 20.43 3.62 3.32
CA ASP A 180 21.90 3.69 3.41
C ASP A 180 22.38 2.52 4.28
N LYS A 181 22.55 1.35 3.63
CA LYS A 181 22.74 0.07 4.30
C LYS A 181 24.08 0.03 5.08
N LYS A 182 24.02 -0.01 6.40
CA LYS A 182 25.17 -0.04 7.31
C LYS A 182 25.34 -1.34 8.06
N SER A 183 24.34 -2.20 8.06
CA SER A 183 24.34 -3.48 8.77
C SER A 183 23.34 -4.44 8.13
N ASP A 184 23.65 -5.72 8.19
CA ASP A 184 22.78 -6.83 7.85
C ASP A 184 22.42 -7.60 9.12
N PHE A 185 21.23 -8.16 9.15
CA PHE A 185 20.77 -9.08 10.19
C PHE A 185 19.70 -10.02 9.67
N SER A 186 19.59 -11.19 10.27
CA SER A 186 18.58 -12.19 9.92
C SER A 186 17.33 -12.02 10.79
N VAL A 187 16.19 -12.32 10.17
CA VAL A 187 14.88 -12.36 10.83
C VAL A 187 14.43 -13.81 10.89
N LYS A 188 14.00 -14.28 12.05
CA LYS A 188 13.51 -15.64 12.26
C LYS A 188 12.02 -15.62 12.47
N ILE A 189 11.30 -16.44 11.73
CA ILE A 189 9.87 -16.58 11.87
C ILE A 189 9.59 -17.88 12.59
N LYS A 190 8.77 -17.82 13.63
CA LYS A 190 8.39 -18.95 14.44
C LYS A 190 6.89 -19.01 14.63
N ARG A 191 6.39 -20.19 14.98
CA ARG A 191 5.06 -20.34 15.54
C ARG A 191 4.99 -19.58 16.86
N THR A 192 3.93 -18.79 17.09
CA THR A 192 3.79 -18.07 18.36
C THR A 192 3.70 -19.02 19.55
N ARG A 193 4.14 -18.56 20.72
CA ARG A 193 4.04 -19.30 22.00
C ARG A 193 2.73 -19.06 22.72
N ASN A 194 1.96 -18.06 22.31
CA ASN A 194 0.65 -17.80 22.86
C ASN A 194 -0.30 -18.93 22.43
N LEU A 195 -0.76 -19.73 23.38
CA LEU A 195 -1.57 -20.93 23.14
C LEU A 195 -2.89 -20.62 22.44
N GLN A 196 -3.45 -19.41 22.59
CA GLN A 196 -4.69 -19.00 21.91
C GLN A 196 -4.46 -18.68 20.43
N LEU A 197 -3.22 -18.33 20.05
CA LEU A 197 -2.84 -17.89 18.71
C LEU A 197 -1.93 -18.88 17.98
N ILE A 198 -1.55 -19.96 18.65
CA ILE A 198 -0.51 -20.88 18.20
C ILE A 198 -0.79 -21.53 16.85
N ASP A 199 -2.05 -21.72 16.49
CA ASP A 199 -2.45 -22.35 15.23
C ASP A 199 -2.69 -21.35 14.09
N THR A 200 -2.68 -20.04 14.38
CA THR A 200 -3.10 -19.00 13.44
C THR A 200 -2.10 -17.87 13.23
N HIS A 201 -1.04 -17.79 14.05
CA HIS A 201 -0.13 -16.65 14.03
C HIS A 201 1.34 -17.04 13.97
N HIS A 202 2.12 -16.16 13.37
CA HIS A 202 3.59 -16.16 13.39
C HIS A 202 4.13 -15.17 14.43
N SER A 203 5.27 -15.51 15.02
CA SER A 203 6.10 -14.61 15.84
C SER A 203 7.36 -14.26 15.07
N VAL A 204 7.68 -12.97 15.01
CA VAL A 204 8.86 -12.43 14.33
C VAL A 204 9.94 -12.14 15.37
N GLU A 205 11.08 -12.80 15.26
CA GLU A 205 12.22 -12.64 16.14
C GLU A 205 13.47 -12.20 15.35
N PHE A 206 14.25 -11.28 15.91
CA PHE A 206 15.51 -10.83 15.30
C PHE A 206 16.45 -10.24 16.34
N SER A 207 17.69 -10.06 15.93
CA SER A 207 18.73 -9.40 16.73
C SER A 207 19.46 -8.37 15.87
N PHE A 208 19.65 -7.18 16.40
CA PHE A 208 20.33 -6.10 15.71
C PHE A 208 21.61 -5.68 16.45
N ASN A 209 22.76 -5.81 15.78
CA ASN A 209 24.05 -5.38 16.32
C ASN A 209 24.37 -3.96 15.82
N TYR A 210 24.53 -3.03 16.77
CA TYR A 210 24.81 -1.63 16.48
C TYR A 210 26.23 -1.16 16.86
N ALA A 211 27.14 -2.08 17.19
CA ALA A 211 28.52 -1.76 17.67
C ALA A 211 29.26 -0.81 16.71
N LYS A 212 29.08 -0.99 15.39
CA LYS A 212 29.73 -0.16 14.36
C LYS A 212 29.10 1.22 14.16
N LEU A 213 27.91 1.48 14.74
CA LEU A 213 27.10 2.66 14.42
C LEU A 213 27.34 3.85 15.36
N LYS A 214 28.17 3.68 16.41
CA LYS A 214 28.48 4.71 17.43
C LYS A 214 27.20 5.34 18.03
N ILE A 215 26.21 4.51 18.39
CA ILE A 215 24.95 4.92 18.97
C ILE A 215 25.08 4.94 20.49
N GLN A 216 24.71 6.06 21.13
CA GLN A 216 24.83 6.21 22.60
C GLN A 216 23.58 5.75 23.34
N ARG A 217 22.38 6.00 22.75
CA ARG A 217 21.08 5.69 23.34
C ARG A 217 20.22 4.90 22.36
N PRO A 218 20.52 3.61 22.16
CA PRO A 218 19.87 2.82 21.10
C PRO A 218 18.35 2.77 21.23
N GLU A 219 17.80 2.70 22.46
CA GLU A 219 16.36 2.61 22.72
C GLU A 219 15.58 3.86 22.26
N SER A 220 16.21 5.03 22.28
CA SER A 220 15.57 6.29 21.84
C SER A 220 15.94 6.71 20.41
N GLN A 221 17.05 6.18 19.88
CA GLN A 221 17.58 6.56 18.58
C GLN A 221 17.21 5.57 17.46
N LEU A 222 16.97 4.31 17.83
CA LEU A 222 16.60 3.26 16.88
C LEU A 222 15.10 2.97 16.95
N LYS A 223 14.48 2.82 15.78
CA LYS A 223 13.11 2.32 15.63
C LYS A 223 13.12 1.16 14.64
N PHE A 224 12.31 0.17 14.93
CA PHE A 224 12.21 -1.04 14.12
C PHE A 224 10.77 -1.19 13.67
N TYR A 225 10.56 -1.40 12.37
CA TYR A 225 9.24 -1.66 11.81
C TYR A 225 9.24 -2.98 11.06
N ILE A 226 8.20 -3.78 11.29
CA ILE A 226 8.01 -5.08 10.65
C ILE A 226 6.92 -4.92 9.59
N ILE A 227 7.16 -5.50 8.42
CA ILE A 227 6.20 -5.55 7.30
C ILE A 227 6.02 -7.00 6.89
N GLN A 228 4.78 -7.46 6.76
CA GLN A 228 4.42 -8.79 6.26
C GLN A 228 4.05 -8.71 4.77
N ASN A 229 4.57 -9.65 3.97
CA ASN A 229 4.26 -9.87 2.55
C ASN A 229 4.38 -8.60 1.68
N ASN A 230 5.30 -7.70 2.05
CA ASN A 230 5.52 -6.44 1.35
C ASN A 230 4.28 -5.50 1.31
N ILE A 231 3.33 -5.68 2.21
CA ILE A 231 2.08 -4.93 2.25
C ILE A 231 2.23 -3.74 3.21
N TRP A 232 2.21 -2.51 2.70
CA TRP A 232 2.39 -1.27 3.50
C TRP A 232 1.48 -1.16 4.73
N LYS A 233 0.22 -1.62 4.62
CA LYS A 233 -0.74 -1.53 5.74
C LYS A 233 -0.40 -2.46 6.93
N THR A 234 0.47 -3.46 6.72
CA THR A 234 0.92 -4.36 7.79
C THR A 234 2.10 -3.79 8.58
N MET A 235 2.65 -2.64 8.14
CA MET A 235 3.79 -2.00 8.80
C MET A 235 3.48 -1.67 10.25
N THR A 236 4.16 -2.34 11.16
CA THR A 236 3.95 -2.24 12.61
C THR A 236 5.27 -1.98 13.31
N ASN A 237 5.27 -1.11 14.33
CA ASN A 237 6.44 -0.90 15.18
C ASN A 237 6.73 -2.19 15.97
N ALA A 238 7.98 -2.63 15.98
CA ALA A 238 8.41 -3.85 16.67
C ALA A 238 8.46 -3.72 18.22
N GLY A 239 8.08 -2.57 18.77
CA GLY A 239 8.13 -2.32 20.19
C GLY A 239 9.56 -2.18 20.73
N TYR A 240 9.73 -2.48 22.00
CA TYR A 240 11.04 -2.43 22.67
C TYR A 240 11.79 -3.76 22.56
N PRO A 241 13.15 -3.74 22.56
CA PRO A 241 13.93 -4.97 22.63
C PRO A 241 13.64 -5.70 23.94
N THR A 242 13.59 -7.02 23.86
CA THR A 242 13.44 -7.88 25.05
C THR A 242 14.72 -7.86 25.90
N PHE A 243 15.88 -7.81 25.22
CA PHE A 243 17.18 -7.72 25.86
C PHE A 243 18.04 -6.68 25.17
N ASN A 244 18.77 -5.90 25.96
CA ASN A 244 19.78 -4.97 25.51
C ASN A 244 21.16 -5.45 26.08
N ASN A 245 21.87 -6.22 25.27
CA ASN A 245 23.13 -6.84 25.64
C ASN A 245 24.24 -6.21 24.81
N TYR A 246 25.17 -5.52 25.46
CA TYR A 246 26.41 -4.96 24.91
C TYR A 246 26.44 -4.79 23.39
N ASN A 247 25.94 -3.65 22.90
CA ASN A 247 25.83 -3.29 21.49
C ASN A 247 24.87 -4.16 20.62
N LYS A 248 24.00 -4.95 21.25
CA LYS A 248 23.06 -5.84 20.57
C LYS A 248 21.67 -5.69 21.20
N LEU A 249 20.68 -5.45 20.38
CA LEU A 249 19.26 -5.45 20.74
C LEU A 249 18.65 -6.76 20.29
N ASP A 250 18.09 -7.53 21.21
CA ASP A 250 17.40 -8.78 20.94
C ASP A 250 15.87 -8.58 21.04
N PHE A 251 15.16 -8.95 20.00
CA PHE A 251 13.70 -8.89 19.88
C PHE A 251 13.15 -10.33 19.84
N GLN A 252 12.76 -10.85 21.00
CA GLN A 252 12.28 -12.23 21.17
C GLN A 252 11.10 -12.25 22.14
N TYR A 253 10.26 -13.27 22.06
CA TYR A 253 9.24 -13.64 23.06
C TYR A 253 8.20 -12.57 23.43
N ALA A 254 7.89 -11.61 22.57
CA ALA A 254 6.91 -10.58 22.85
C ALA A 254 5.67 -10.69 21.97
N ASP A 255 4.51 -10.34 22.51
CA ASP A 255 3.21 -10.44 21.85
C ASP A 255 2.99 -9.32 20.81
N ASP A 256 3.72 -8.23 20.87
CA ASP A 256 3.66 -7.10 19.92
C ASP A 256 4.35 -7.38 18.58
N ARG A 257 4.99 -8.54 18.41
CA ARG A 257 5.59 -9.02 17.16
C ARG A 257 4.90 -10.29 16.62
N VAL A 258 3.63 -10.44 16.94
CA VAL A 258 2.80 -11.56 16.50
C VAL A 258 1.90 -11.09 15.36
N PHE A 259 1.93 -11.81 14.25
CA PHE A 259 1.18 -11.50 13.04
C PHE A 259 0.26 -12.66 12.69
N GLU A 260 -0.96 -12.34 12.29
CA GLU A 260 -1.86 -13.34 11.73
C GLU A 260 -1.27 -13.92 10.45
N SER A 261 -1.19 -15.26 10.37
CA SER A 261 -0.55 -15.94 9.23
C SER A 261 -1.38 -15.88 7.95
N GLY A 262 -2.72 -15.75 8.10
CA GLY A 262 -3.63 -15.79 6.96
C GLY A 262 -3.66 -17.15 6.28
N ASN A 263 -3.94 -17.15 4.99
CA ASN A 263 -3.96 -18.33 4.13
C ASN A 263 -3.33 -18.00 2.78
N GLU A 264 -2.92 -19.04 2.02
CA GLU A 264 -2.38 -18.90 0.66
C GLU A 264 -3.35 -18.14 -0.24
N TYR A 265 -2.83 -17.33 -1.15
CA TYR A 265 -3.64 -16.57 -2.10
C TYR A 265 -4.26 -17.48 -3.15
N HIS A 266 -5.39 -17.05 -3.70
CA HIS A 266 -5.86 -17.55 -4.97
C HIS A 266 -5.02 -16.95 -6.09
N PHE A 267 -5.02 -17.59 -7.27
CA PHE A 267 -4.38 -17.01 -8.44
C PHE A 267 -5.27 -17.11 -9.68
N ILE A 268 -5.06 -16.21 -10.62
CA ILE A 268 -5.57 -16.31 -12.00
C ILE A 268 -4.43 -16.08 -12.97
N ASP A 269 -4.52 -16.74 -14.12
CA ASP A 269 -3.63 -16.55 -15.26
C ASP A 269 -4.43 -16.10 -16.48
N ILE A 270 -4.22 -14.85 -16.89
CA ILE A 270 -4.85 -14.21 -18.03
C ILE A 270 -3.80 -13.71 -19.05
N GLN A 271 -2.64 -14.37 -19.12
CA GLN A 271 -1.58 -14.01 -20.05
C GLN A 271 -1.96 -14.27 -21.53
N ASP A 272 -2.82 -15.24 -21.79
CA ASP A 272 -3.32 -15.54 -23.13
C ASP A 272 -4.85 -15.42 -23.18
N TYR A 273 -5.37 -14.45 -23.95
CA TYR A 273 -6.81 -14.29 -24.14
C TYR A 273 -7.43 -15.31 -25.10
N ARG A 274 -6.62 -16.13 -25.80
CA ARG A 274 -7.09 -17.16 -26.74
C ARG A 274 -7.39 -18.49 -26.02
N ILE A 275 -6.65 -18.77 -24.96
CA ILE A 275 -6.73 -20.05 -24.22
C ILE A 275 -6.91 -19.73 -22.72
N PRO A 276 -8.04 -20.18 -22.11
CA PRO A 276 -8.20 -20.04 -20.66
C PRO A 276 -7.07 -20.71 -19.91
N GLY A 277 -6.31 -19.94 -19.11
CA GLY A 277 -5.24 -20.41 -18.22
C GLY A 277 -5.76 -20.75 -16.82
N GLY A 278 -4.83 -20.88 -15.85
CA GLY A 278 -5.12 -21.28 -14.48
C GLY A 278 -6.26 -20.50 -13.82
N ASN A 279 -7.26 -21.21 -13.35
CA ASN A 279 -8.48 -20.73 -12.69
C ASN A 279 -9.43 -19.86 -13.55
N ILE A 280 -9.24 -19.80 -14.86
CA ILE A 280 -10.17 -19.16 -15.78
C ILE A 280 -11.13 -20.21 -16.35
N TYR A 281 -12.43 -20.02 -16.14
CA TYR A 281 -13.48 -20.86 -16.71
C TYR A 281 -13.67 -20.60 -18.21
N LYS A 282 -13.77 -19.32 -18.60
CA LYS A 282 -14.00 -18.94 -19.99
C LYS A 282 -13.57 -17.51 -20.27
N ILE A 283 -13.13 -17.25 -21.50
CA ILE A 283 -12.82 -15.93 -22.02
C ILE A 283 -13.77 -15.60 -23.17
N PHE A 284 -14.24 -14.38 -23.24
CA PHE A 284 -15.10 -13.86 -24.29
C PHE A 284 -14.43 -12.66 -24.95
N LYS A 285 -14.60 -12.54 -26.25
CA LYS A 285 -14.21 -11.36 -27.02
C LYS A 285 -15.46 -10.56 -27.35
N GLY A 286 -15.58 -9.35 -26.83
CA GLY A 286 -16.61 -8.36 -27.14
C GLY A 286 -15.98 -7.05 -27.60
N GLU A 287 -16.52 -5.93 -27.14
CA GLU A 287 -15.88 -4.61 -27.27
C GLU A 287 -14.55 -4.55 -26.51
N THR A 288 -14.45 -5.32 -25.42
CA THR A 288 -13.21 -5.62 -24.68
C THR A 288 -13.16 -7.10 -24.41
N TYR A 289 -12.00 -7.64 -24.03
CA TYR A 289 -11.94 -9.00 -23.52
C TYR A 289 -12.58 -9.08 -22.14
N SER A 290 -13.31 -10.17 -21.88
CA SER A 290 -13.83 -10.49 -20.57
C SER A 290 -13.57 -11.95 -20.22
N ALA A 291 -13.20 -12.20 -18.96
CA ALA A 291 -12.90 -13.53 -18.44
C ALA A 291 -13.78 -13.82 -17.21
N VAL A 292 -14.25 -15.05 -17.11
CA VAL A 292 -14.95 -15.56 -15.93
C VAL A 292 -14.04 -16.56 -15.24
N ILE A 293 -13.81 -16.39 -13.95
CA ILE A 293 -13.00 -17.36 -13.18
C ILE A 293 -13.81 -18.60 -12.83
N ASN A 294 -13.13 -19.73 -12.55
CA ASN A 294 -13.73 -20.80 -11.76
C ASN A 294 -14.14 -20.23 -10.40
N TYR A 295 -15.35 -20.55 -9.94
CA TYR A 295 -15.81 -20.02 -8.66
C TYR A 295 -14.94 -20.48 -7.49
N ASN A 296 -14.80 -19.63 -6.49
CA ASN A 296 -14.12 -19.94 -5.25
C ASN A 296 -15.12 -20.23 -4.14
N VAL A 297 -14.68 -21.01 -3.15
CA VAL A 297 -15.48 -21.36 -1.97
C VAL A 297 -14.88 -20.72 -0.71
N LEU A 298 -15.71 -20.60 0.33
CA LEU A 298 -15.27 -20.13 1.65
C LEU A 298 -14.25 -21.13 2.23
N ARG A 299 -13.06 -20.65 2.59
CA ARG A 299 -11.99 -21.48 3.14
C ARG A 299 -11.84 -21.43 4.66
N LEU A 300 -12.61 -20.58 5.35
CA LEU A 300 -12.52 -20.37 6.80
C LEU A 300 -12.55 -21.67 7.62
N ASN A 301 -13.43 -22.61 7.24
CA ASN A 301 -13.65 -23.87 7.96
C ASN A 301 -13.02 -25.09 7.23
N GLN A 302 -12.14 -24.86 6.26
CA GLN A 302 -11.43 -25.93 5.56
C GLN A 302 -10.08 -26.21 6.23
N ASN A 303 -9.58 -27.42 6.07
CA ASN A 303 -8.21 -27.73 6.47
C ASN A 303 -7.23 -26.95 5.60
N TYR A 304 -6.12 -26.53 6.20
CA TYR A 304 -5.05 -25.89 5.45
C TYR A 304 -4.55 -26.80 4.32
N THR A 305 -4.42 -26.19 3.15
CA THR A 305 -3.80 -26.83 1.98
C THR A 305 -2.75 -25.88 1.43
N TYR A 306 -1.54 -26.37 1.27
CA TYR A 306 -0.46 -25.58 0.67
C TYR A 306 -0.69 -25.43 -0.84
N ASN A 307 -0.81 -24.19 -1.29
CA ASN A 307 -0.82 -23.84 -2.69
C ASN A 307 0.25 -22.76 -2.90
N PRO A 308 1.32 -23.08 -3.66
CA PRO A 308 2.36 -22.08 -3.96
C PRO A 308 1.76 -20.82 -4.56
N ASP A 309 2.12 -19.68 -4.01
CA ASP A 309 1.68 -18.38 -4.49
C ASP A 309 2.84 -17.37 -4.51
N ILE A 310 2.58 -16.13 -4.87
CA ILE A 310 3.55 -15.04 -4.86
C ILE A 310 3.22 -13.99 -3.79
N ASN A 311 2.62 -14.43 -2.69
CA ASN A 311 2.29 -13.62 -1.51
C ASN A 311 1.44 -12.36 -1.82
N GLY A 312 0.47 -12.50 -2.73
CA GLY A 312 -0.47 -11.43 -3.11
C GLY A 312 0.06 -10.52 -4.21
N SER A 313 1.24 -10.74 -4.75
CA SER A 313 1.83 -9.99 -5.85
C SER A 313 1.17 -10.33 -7.20
N TYR A 314 1.59 -9.65 -8.26
CA TYR A 314 1.15 -9.91 -9.63
C TYR A 314 2.28 -9.64 -10.61
N LEU A 315 2.17 -10.21 -11.80
CA LEU A 315 3.09 -10.01 -12.91
C LEU A 315 2.30 -9.67 -14.17
N VAL A 316 2.56 -8.50 -14.76
CA VAL A 316 2.04 -8.17 -16.09
C VAL A 316 2.87 -8.89 -17.13
N ASN A 317 2.21 -9.73 -17.92
CA ASN A 317 2.85 -10.46 -19.02
C ASN A 317 1.81 -10.86 -20.07
N THR A 318 2.21 -10.95 -21.33
CA THR A 318 1.36 -11.42 -22.43
C THR A 318 2.07 -12.45 -23.29
N PHE A 319 1.34 -13.48 -23.71
CA PHE A 319 1.76 -14.40 -24.76
C PHE A 319 1.25 -14.00 -26.15
N ASN A 320 0.50 -12.90 -26.24
CA ASN A 320 -0.10 -12.41 -27.47
C ASN A 320 0.73 -11.32 -28.15
N GLY A 321 1.84 -10.93 -27.56
CA GLY A 321 2.76 -9.89 -28.03
C GLY A 321 4.19 -10.14 -27.57
N THR A 322 5.09 -9.21 -27.83
CA THR A 322 6.52 -9.27 -27.50
C THR A 322 6.88 -8.31 -26.36
N ASP A 323 6.16 -7.21 -26.21
CA ASP A 323 6.35 -6.24 -25.14
C ASP A 323 5.09 -6.13 -24.25
N SER A 324 5.17 -6.62 -23.02
CA SER A 324 4.06 -6.60 -22.08
C SER A 324 3.70 -5.18 -21.58
N ASN A 325 4.57 -4.18 -21.77
CA ASN A 325 4.24 -2.80 -21.38
C ASN A 325 3.22 -2.19 -22.34
N THR A 326 3.33 -2.49 -23.64
CA THR A 326 2.55 -1.85 -24.73
C THR A 326 1.59 -2.80 -25.45
N GLU A 327 1.84 -4.13 -25.41
CA GLU A 327 1.05 -5.11 -26.17
C GLU A 327 0.14 -5.98 -25.27
N ALA A 328 0.25 -5.89 -23.94
CA ALA A 328 -0.67 -6.56 -23.04
C ALA A 328 -2.01 -5.83 -22.99
N ASP A 329 -3.10 -6.54 -23.33
CA ASP A 329 -4.44 -5.96 -23.35
C ASP A 329 -5.09 -5.96 -21.96
N TYR A 330 -6.14 -5.19 -21.78
CA TYR A 330 -6.96 -5.17 -20.58
C TYR A 330 -8.15 -6.11 -20.70
N ILE A 331 -8.37 -6.92 -19.66
CA ILE A 331 -9.41 -7.94 -19.59
C ILE A 331 -10.30 -7.63 -18.37
N GLU A 332 -11.62 -7.55 -18.57
CA GLU A 332 -12.58 -7.46 -17.48
C GLU A 332 -12.78 -8.86 -16.86
N VAL A 333 -12.24 -9.08 -15.66
CA VAL A 333 -12.33 -10.37 -14.96
C VAL A 333 -13.52 -10.37 -14.01
N LEU A 334 -14.45 -11.31 -14.22
CA LEU A 334 -15.56 -11.59 -13.31
C LEU A 334 -15.12 -12.61 -12.25
N PHE A 335 -15.04 -12.15 -11.03
CA PHE A 335 -14.74 -12.95 -9.85
C PHE A 335 -16.02 -13.50 -9.24
N LEU A 336 -15.99 -14.77 -8.84
CA LEU A 336 -17.12 -15.50 -8.27
C LEU A 336 -16.70 -16.15 -6.96
N LEU A 337 -17.40 -15.81 -5.87
CA LEU A 337 -17.27 -16.49 -4.57
C LEU A 337 -18.63 -17.06 -4.18
N GLU A 338 -18.68 -18.36 -3.88
CA GLU A 338 -19.91 -19.03 -3.48
C GLU A 338 -20.49 -18.42 -2.21
N GLY A 339 -21.80 -18.14 -2.24
CA GLY A 339 -22.55 -17.60 -1.12
C GLY A 339 -22.67 -18.63 0.02
N ASN A 340 -22.60 -18.15 1.26
CA ASN A 340 -22.77 -18.94 2.47
C ASN A 340 -23.44 -18.10 3.54
N GLU A 341 -24.26 -18.70 4.39
CA GLU A 341 -24.99 -18.00 5.47
C GLU A 341 -24.08 -17.18 6.39
N LEU A 342 -22.82 -17.62 6.58
CA LEU A 342 -21.82 -16.91 7.39
C LEU A 342 -21.35 -15.58 6.78
N ILE A 343 -21.46 -15.42 5.46
CA ILE A 343 -20.90 -14.27 4.74
C ILE A 343 -21.92 -13.48 3.93
N ASN A 344 -23.15 -13.99 3.71
CA ASN A 344 -24.15 -13.35 2.83
C ASN A 344 -24.54 -11.91 3.24
N LYS A 345 -24.30 -11.52 4.49
CA LYS A 345 -24.56 -10.17 5.01
C LYS A 345 -23.29 -9.30 5.11
N LYS A 346 -22.13 -9.82 4.69
CA LYS A 346 -20.86 -9.10 4.81
C LYS A 346 -20.54 -8.34 3.52
N GLU A 347 -19.87 -7.22 3.66
CA GLU A 347 -19.21 -6.57 2.53
C GLU A 347 -17.89 -7.30 2.25
N ILE A 348 -17.76 -7.84 1.05
CA ILE A 348 -16.61 -8.64 0.62
C ILE A 348 -15.88 -7.91 -0.49
N PHE A 349 -14.56 -7.91 -0.41
CA PHE A 349 -13.67 -7.23 -1.35
C PHE A 349 -12.62 -8.21 -1.88
N ILE A 350 -12.23 -8.00 -3.15
CA ILE A 350 -11.10 -8.68 -3.75
C ILE A 350 -9.87 -7.81 -3.57
N VAL A 351 -8.82 -8.35 -2.94
CA VAL A 351 -7.60 -7.59 -2.71
C VAL A 351 -6.36 -8.37 -3.16
N GLY A 352 -5.37 -7.64 -3.61
CA GLY A 352 -4.05 -8.08 -3.99
C GLY A 352 -3.16 -6.87 -4.20
N ASP A 353 -1.94 -7.07 -4.62
CA ASP A 353 -0.99 -5.98 -4.84
C ASP A 353 -1.43 -5.04 -5.99
N PHE A 354 -2.12 -5.58 -7.00
CA PHE A 354 -2.69 -4.82 -8.12
C PHE A 354 -3.64 -3.70 -7.71
N ASN A 355 -4.22 -3.75 -6.51
CA ASN A 355 -5.02 -2.69 -5.92
C ASN A 355 -4.50 -2.23 -4.55
N GLN A 356 -3.21 -2.53 -4.24
CA GLN A 356 -2.54 -2.18 -3.00
C GLN A 356 -3.26 -2.71 -1.75
N HIS A 357 -3.93 -3.84 -1.86
CA HIS A 357 -4.77 -4.43 -0.79
C HIS A 357 -5.81 -3.47 -0.20
N LYS A 358 -6.23 -2.44 -0.96
CA LYS A 358 -7.24 -1.46 -0.54
C LYS A 358 -8.65 -2.00 -0.75
N LYS A 359 -9.54 -1.71 0.18
CA LYS A 359 -10.98 -1.96 0.07
C LYS A 359 -11.64 -0.71 -0.52
N SER A 360 -12.32 -0.85 -1.65
CA SER A 360 -13.00 0.24 -2.35
C SER A 360 -14.26 -0.27 -3.06
N LYS A 361 -15.11 0.63 -3.49
CA LYS A 361 -16.31 0.26 -4.26
C LYS A 361 -15.99 -0.46 -5.58
N SER A 362 -14.81 -0.19 -6.15
CA SER A 362 -14.39 -0.78 -7.43
C SER A 362 -13.96 -2.25 -7.34
N ASN A 363 -13.69 -2.76 -6.14
CA ASN A 363 -13.32 -4.16 -5.90
C ASN A 363 -14.22 -4.87 -4.88
N MET A 364 -15.40 -4.28 -4.61
CA MET A 364 -16.42 -4.86 -3.77
C MET A 364 -17.28 -5.84 -4.57
N LEU A 365 -17.49 -7.03 -4.02
CA LEU A 365 -18.41 -8.02 -4.57
C LEU A 365 -19.85 -7.72 -4.15
N LYS A 366 -20.79 -8.03 -5.03
CA LYS A 366 -22.23 -7.95 -4.75
C LYS A 366 -22.81 -9.35 -4.69
N TYR A 367 -23.57 -9.64 -3.62
CA TYR A 367 -24.27 -10.91 -3.51
C TYR A 367 -25.46 -10.97 -4.47
N ASN A 368 -25.51 -12.03 -5.26
CA ASN A 368 -26.61 -12.33 -6.16
C ASN A 368 -27.40 -13.55 -5.60
N PRO A 369 -28.59 -13.34 -5.03
CA PRO A 369 -29.34 -14.43 -4.42
C PRO A 369 -29.88 -15.46 -5.44
N THR A 370 -29.98 -15.09 -6.72
CA THR A 370 -30.45 -16.01 -7.77
C THR A 370 -29.39 -17.05 -8.13
N THR A 371 -28.13 -16.63 -8.20
CA THR A 371 -27.00 -17.51 -8.50
C THR A 371 -26.34 -18.10 -7.27
N ASN A 372 -26.61 -17.55 -6.08
CA ASN A 372 -25.93 -17.82 -4.80
C ASN A 372 -24.45 -17.52 -4.86
N PHE A 373 -24.02 -16.51 -5.64
CA PHE A 373 -22.63 -16.06 -5.69
C PHE A 373 -22.49 -14.60 -5.26
N PHE A 374 -21.35 -14.28 -4.68
CA PHE A 374 -20.81 -12.93 -4.67
C PHE A 374 -20.07 -12.69 -5.97
N GLU A 375 -20.45 -11.65 -6.69
CA GLU A 375 -19.96 -11.33 -8.03
C GLU A 375 -19.31 -9.96 -8.05
N GLY A 376 -18.14 -9.84 -8.69
CA GLY A 376 -17.46 -8.55 -8.87
C GLY A 376 -16.56 -8.56 -10.10
N LYS A 377 -16.49 -7.44 -10.80
CA LYS A 377 -15.70 -7.26 -12.01
C LYS A 377 -14.53 -6.34 -11.75
N ILE A 378 -13.35 -6.72 -12.19
CA ILE A 378 -12.14 -5.91 -12.12
C ILE A 378 -11.46 -5.91 -13.49
N LEU A 379 -11.12 -4.73 -13.99
CA LEU A 379 -10.34 -4.56 -15.21
C LEU A 379 -8.84 -4.74 -14.86
N LEU A 380 -8.22 -5.79 -15.39
CA LEU A 380 -6.82 -6.16 -15.19
C LEU A 380 -6.09 -6.23 -16.52
N LYS A 381 -4.82 -5.81 -16.55
CA LYS A 381 -3.92 -6.01 -17.69
C LYS A 381 -3.53 -7.49 -17.77
N GLN A 382 -3.27 -8.04 -18.96
CA GLN A 382 -2.81 -9.44 -19.10
C GLN A 382 -1.65 -9.76 -18.15
N GLY A 383 -1.72 -10.93 -17.51
CA GLY A 383 -0.73 -11.33 -16.51
C GLY A 383 -1.17 -12.45 -15.59
N ILE A 384 -0.39 -12.65 -14.54
CA ILE A 384 -0.70 -13.56 -13.43
C ILE A 384 -0.96 -12.71 -12.19
N TYR A 385 -2.04 -13.00 -11.46
CA TYR A 385 -2.46 -12.23 -10.30
C TYR A 385 -2.76 -13.12 -9.12
N ASN A 386 -2.15 -12.81 -7.98
CA ASN A 386 -2.58 -13.34 -6.71
C ASN A 386 -3.66 -12.44 -6.10
N TYR A 387 -4.68 -13.03 -5.50
CA TYR A 387 -5.76 -12.31 -4.85
C TYR A 387 -6.34 -13.09 -3.69
N LYS A 388 -7.02 -12.38 -2.79
CA LYS A 388 -7.82 -12.99 -1.72
C LYS A 388 -9.11 -12.22 -1.50
N TYR A 389 -10.10 -12.89 -0.92
CA TYR A 389 -11.33 -12.28 -0.47
C TYR A 389 -11.18 -11.84 0.98
N VAL A 390 -11.55 -10.60 1.27
CA VAL A 390 -11.52 -10.02 2.61
C VAL A 390 -12.86 -9.37 2.95
N SER A 391 -13.26 -9.39 4.22
CA SER A 391 -14.44 -8.64 4.64
C SER A 391 -14.06 -7.30 5.25
N ASN A 392 -15.05 -6.43 5.46
CA ASN A 392 -14.87 -5.19 6.19
C ASN A 392 -14.69 -5.40 7.70
N GLU A 393 -15.17 -6.51 8.26
CA GLU A 393 -15.09 -6.81 9.69
C GLU A 393 -13.71 -7.33 10.10
N HIS A 394 -13.25 -8.39 9.44
CA HIS A 394 -11.98 -9.03 9.74
C HIS A 394 -11.34 -9.58 8.46
N GLU A 395 -10.05 -9.34 8.27
CA GLU A 395 -9.36 -9.61 6.98
C GLU A 395 -9.40 -11.09 6.58
N ASN A 396 -9.16 -11.99 7.53
CA ASN A 396 -9.11 -13.44 7.27
C ASN A 396 -10.43 -14.18 7.57
N SER A 397 -11.53 -13.45 7.77
CA SER A 397 -12.86 -14.06 8.04
C SER A 397 -13.45 -14.85 6.86
N ILE A 398 -12.86 -14.76 5.68
CA ILE A 398 -13.25 -15.52 4.48
C ILE A 398 -12.27 -16.65 4.21
N SER A 399 -10.98 -16.38 4.33
CA SER A 399 -9.91 -17.32 3.94
C SER A 399 -9.41 -18.18 5.10
N GLY A 400 -9.67 -17.80 6.35
CA GLY A 400 -9.07 -18.40 7.53
C GLY A 400 -7.62 -17.95 7.74
N SER A 401 -7.04 -18.40 8.87
CA SER A 401 -5.65 -18.13 9.21
C SER A 401 -5.01 -19.41 9.76
N PHE A 402 -3.87 -19.79 9.20
CA PHE A 402 -3.19 -21.05 9.51
C PHE A 402 -1.69 -20.82 9.67
N TRP A 403 -1.10 -21.25 10.77
CA TRP A 403 0.32 -21.05 11.03
C TRP A 403 1.26 -21.64 9.97
N PRO A 404 0.91 -22.70 9.19
CA PRO A 404 1.79 -23.24 8.15
C PRO A 404 1.83 -22.38 6.87
N THR A 405 0.98 -21.34 6.77
CA THR A 405 0.96 -20.42 5.61
C THR A 405 2.32 -19.78 5.40
N GLU A 406 2.78 -19.78 4.14
CA GLU A 406 4.01 -19.08 3.80
C GLU A 406 3.84 -17.56 3.89
N ASN A 407 4.76 -16.91 4.58
CA ASN A 407 4.79 -15.44 4.67
C ASN A 407 6.22 -14.92 4.69
N ASN A 408 6.41 -13.79 4.03
CA ASN A 408 7.64 -13.02 4.06
C ASN A 408 7.54 -11.90 5.09
N TYR A 409 8.64 -11.64 5.79
CA TYR A 409 8.73 -10.55 6.77
C TYR A 409 9.98 -9.75 6.53
N SER A 410 9.81 -8.43 6.43
CA SER A 410 10.90 -7.46 6.36
C SER A 410 10.93 -6.65 7.64
N VAL A 411 12.13 -6.43 8.20
CA VAL A 411 12.33 -5.56 9.36
C VAL A 411 13.20 -4.39 8.92
N ILE A 412 12.66 -3.17 9.01
CA ILE A 412 13.32 -1.93 8.61
C ILE A 412 13.82 -1.21 9.84
N VAL A 413 15.07 -0.75 9.82
CA VAL A 413 15.72 -0.06 10.94
C VAL A 413 15.92 1.40 10.61
N TYR A 414 15.32 2.25 11.44
CA TYR A 414 15.47 3.70 11.38
C TYR A 414 16.38 4.19 12.49
N LEU A 415 17.24 5.13 12.16
CA LEU A 415 18.11 5.83 13.11
C LEU A 415 17.77 7.32 13.13
N ARG A 416 17.46 7.84 14.32
CA ARG A 416 17.41 9.28 14.57
C ARG A 416 18.55 9.67 15.47
N ARG A 417 19.57 10.31 14.93
CA ARG A 417 20.70 10.80 15.71
C ARG A 417 20.27 11.90 16.69
N GLN A 418 20.99 12.03 17.80
CA GLN A 418 20.71 13.11 18.74
C GLN A 418 20.82 14.48 18.06
N GLY A 419 19.76 15.30 18.19
CA GLY A 419 19.67 16.62 17.55
C GLY A 419 19.23 16.57 16.08
N ALA A 420 19.12 15.39 15.44
CA ALA A 420 18.65 15.29 14.08
C ALA A 420 17.12 15.52 13.98
N ILE A 421 16.71 16.20 12.93
CA ILE A 421 15.30 16.50 12.63
C ILE A 421 14.65 15.47 11.69
N CYS A 422 15.43 14.48 11.24
CA CYS A 422 14.97 13.43 10.31
C CYS A 422 15.47 12.04 10.72
N ASP A 423 14.75 11.01 10.24
CA ASP A 423 15.15 9.61 10.37
C ASP A 423 16.00 9.19 9.16
N GLU A 424 17.05 8.40 9.39
CA GLU A 424 17.82 7.69 8.39
C GLU A 424 17.35 6.23 8.37
N VAL A 425 17.24 5.59 7.20
CA VAL A 425 17.05 4.15 7.08
C VAL A 425 18.41 3.50 6.89
N ILE A 426 18.83 2.65 7.84
CA ILE A 426 20.20 2.19 7.94
C ILE A 426 20.40 0.68 7.78
N ALA A 427 19.34 -0.09 7.91
CA ALA A 427 19.40 -1.54 7.76
C ALA A 427 18.03 -2.11 7.43
N MET A 428 18.05 -3.29 6.82
CA MET A 428 16.87 -4.11 6.58
C MET A 428 17.25 -5.57 6.81
N GLY A 429 16.41 -6.30 7.56
CA GLY A 429 16.47 -7.74 7.71
C GLY A 429 15.29 -8.40 7.02
N TYR A 430 15.48 -9.65 6.60
CA TYR A 430 14.47 -10.41 5.90
C TYR A 430 14.34 -11.81 6.50
N GLY A 431 13.13 -12.35 6.55
CA GLY A 431 12.83 -13.72 6.95
C GLY A 431 11.59 -14.28 6.27
N ASN A 432 11.59 -15.57 6.00
CA ASN A 432 10.46 -16.29 5.43
C ASN A 432 10.01 -17.38 6.42
N SER A 433 8.71 -17.60 6.58
CA SER A 433 8.15 -18.54 7.57
C SER A 433 8.45 -20.01 7.26
N LYS A 434 8.80 -20.36 6.00
CA LYS A 434 9.22 -21.72 5.63
C LYS A 434 10.72 -21.95 5.79
N GLN A 435 11.53 -20.89 5.87
CA GLN A 435 12.93 -21.02 6.22
C GLN A 435 13.05 -21.23 7.74
N ILE A 436 12.76 -22.44 8.18
CA ILE A 436 13.03 -22.86 9.55
C ILE A 436 14.54 -22.82 9.69
N GLY A 437 15.07 -21.77 10.36
CA GLY A 437 16.48 -21.73 10.70
C GLY A 437 16.76 -22.90 11.64
N ILE A 438 17.54 -23.84 11.15
CA ILE A 438 18.17 -24.92 11.92
C ILE A 438 19.15 -24.30 12.90
#